data_14c7431ba86032af7787c8370cbb114b
#
_entry.id   14c7431ba86032af7787c8370cbb114b
#
_cell.length_a   1.000
_cell.length_b   1.000
_cell.length_c   1.000
_cell.angle_alpha   90.00
_cell.angle_beta   90.00
_cell.angle_gamma   90.00
#
_symmetry.space_group_name_H-M   'P 1'
#
loop_
_entity.id
_entity.type
_entity.pdbx_description
1 polymer ?
#
loop_
_entity_poly.entity_id
_entity_poly.type
_entity_poly.pdbx_seq_one_letter_code
_entity_poly.pdbx_strand_id
1 'polypeptide(L)'
;MKLTNIYLSCFAWGISSLAFSTAQAGSIEYNGPKITFEQIYDNPDDNDLKLNYARQQAAAGDLLSAVGALEGMLYSQPNWDSARLFYAVVLYELDDRVAALRELDILDGRPLSSADQKIAARYRQAIADPRPGGTTFSGTLEVGLRVDDNAGNAFADSIIDFADESDVAAIANGRAQVSVPLTQVGGLRFNLGVRGQTRNYFNFTESDFGLLGADLGFSGEAIGLFWGADLKFDNIFIGNEKYLTQHGVKISAGKMITDNTRLTVSGAVYDQDFESISFSLAERFRSGNNTLITASILTQPSEDLSYGASIGYEDKNATQNALAYTGYSVGGHVFKGFDNGVYLKGAVRYRDLNYGATNLFGGTSMDRDDDQLTGRVGVGAGINNIGGWLGMDPNPAFSRVFIETGVDYTDYNSTQSLFEYENIGADLKLIWNF
;
A
#
# COMPACT_ATOMS: atom_id res chain seq x y z
N MET A 1 -20.75 -4.88 13.14
CA MET A 1 -20.62 -4.42 11.74
C MET A 1 -19.15 -4.34 11.45
N LYS A 2 -18.63 -5.25 10.64
CA LYS A 2 -17.17 -5.40 10.41
C LYS A 2 -16.65 -4.20 9.65
N LEU A 3 -15.64 -3.52 10.18
CA LEU A 3 -14.87 -2.49 9.50
C LEU A 3 -13.99 -3.16 8.43
N THR A 4 -14.59 -3.49 7.29
CA THR A 4 -13.87 -4.05 6.18
C THR A 4 -13.24 -2.89 5.39
N ASN A 5 -11.89 -2.85 5.37
CA ASN A 5 -11.06 -2.04 4.47
C ASN A 5 -11.06 -0.52 4.69
N ILE A 6 -10.50 -0.06 5.81
CA ILE A 6 -9.95 1.28 5.87
C ILE A 6 -8.55 1.22 5.26
N TYR A 7 -8.44 1.57 3.96
CA TYR A 7 -7.12 1.78 3.34
C TYR A 7 -6.51 3.05 3.92
N LEU A 8 -5.35 2.90 4.58
CA LEU A 8 -4.54 4.03 5.00
C LEU A 8 -4.16 4.84 3.75
N SER A 9 -4.78 6.00 3.56
CA SER A 9 -4.20 7.03 2.70
C SER A 9 -2.98 7.57 3.45
N CYS A 10 -1.85 6.90 3.32
CA CYS A 10 -0.59 7.42 3.81
C CYS A 10 -0.15 8.57 2.92
N PHE A 11 0.30 9.62 3.55
CA PHE A 11 0.96 10.79 2.99
C PHE A 11 1.71 10.48 1.69
N ALA A 12 1.64 11.40 0.74
CA ALA A 12 2.27 11.36 -0.57
C ALA A 12 3.80 11.47 -0.52
N TRP A 13 4.44 10.57 0.21
CA TRP A 13 5.89 10.39 0.20
C TRP A 13 6.18 8.89 0.21
N GLY A 14 6.18 8.29 -0.97
CA GLY A 14 6.92 7.06 -1.26
C GLY A 14 6.56 5.76 -0.53
N ILE A 15 5.57 5.73 0.37
CA ILE A 15 5.12 4.47 0.96
C ILE A 15 4.00 3.92 0.08
N SER A 16 4.36 3.08 -0.88
CA SER A 16 3.39 2.24 -1.57
C SER A 16 2.68 1.40 -0.53
N SER A 17 1.42 1.73 -0.25
CA SER A 17 0.53 0.85 0.50
C SER A 17 0.31 -0.38 -0.36
N LEU A 18 1.17 -1.39 -0.19
CA LEU A 18 0.80 -2.74 -0.60
C LEU A 18 -0.40 -3.11 0.27
N ALA A 19 -1.58 -3.16 -0.35
CA ALA A 19 -2.76 -3.63 0.31
C ALA A 19 -2.45 -4.99 0.96
N PHE A 20 -2.73 -5.12 2.25
CA PHE A 20 -2.77 -6.45 2.84
C PHE A 20 -3.92 -7.20 2.16
N SER A 21 -3.61 -8.14 1.30
CA SER A 21 -4.55 -9.19 0.96
C SER A 21 -4.62 -10.11 2.18
N THR A 22 -5.57 -9.84 3.05
CA THR A 22 -5.94 -10.76 4.11
C THR A 22 -6.63 -11.96 3.47
N ALA A 23 -6.17 -13.13 3.82
CA ALA A 23 -6.58 -14.46 3.39
C ALA A 23 -5.91 -14.93 2.09
N GLN A 24 -4.62 -15.10 2.15
CA GLN A 24 -3.97 -16.14 1.36
C GLN A 24 -4.46 -17.48 1.92
N ALA A 25 -5.19 -18.26 1.10
CA ALA A 25 -5.33 -19.68 1.35
C ALA A 25 -3.89 -20.22 1.48
N GLY A 26 -3.53 -20.81 2.62
CA GLY A 26 -2.14 -21.22 2.87
C GLY A 26 -1.68 -22.16 1.78
N SER A 27 -0.43 -22.05 1.38
CA SER A 27 0.20 -23.05 0.50
C SER A 27 -0.10 -24.45 1.02
N ILE A 28 -0.51 -25.35 0.13
CA ILE A 28 -0.72 -26.74 0.50
C ILE A 28 0.64 -27.31 0.89
N GLU A 29 0.84 -27.59 2.17
CA GLU A 29 2.08 -28.21 2.67
C GLU A 29 1.89 -29.69 2.92
N TYR A 30 2.89 -30.48 2.56
CA TYR A 30 2.96 -31.89 2.88
C TYR A 30 4.28 -32.24 3.56
N ASN A 31 4.21 -32.58 4.83
CA ASN A 31 5.36 -32.93 5.64
C ASN A 31 5.47 -34.43 5.94
N GLY A 32 4.69 -35.25 5.22
CA GLY A 32 4.70 -36.72 5.35
C GLY A 32 5.85 -37.39 4.58
N PRO A 33 5.98 -38.71 4.71
CA PRO A 33 6.95 -39.49 3.94
C PRO A 33 6.61 -39.44 2.45
N LYS A 34 7.65 -39.48 1.60
CA LYS A 34 7.45 -39.53 0.15
C LYS A 34 6.70 -40.80 -0.26
N ILE A 35 5.58 -40.65 -0.92
CA ILE A 35 4.73 -41.75 -1.41
C ILE A 35 4.94 -41.88 -2.92
N THR A 36 5.14 -43.10 -3.40
CA THR A 36 5.30 -43.42 -4.84
C THR A 36 4.01 -44.00 -5.40
N PHE A 37 3.83 -43.85 -6.71
CA PHE A 37 2.67 -44.45 -7.39
C PHE A 37 2.64 -46.00 -7.24
N GLU A 38 3.79 -46.64 -7.21
CA GLU A 38 3.92 -48.07 -6.99
C GLU A 38 3.34 -48.53 -5.65
N GLN A 39 3.59 -47.74 -4.58
CA GLN A 39 3.01 -48.02 -3.25
C GLN A 39 1.47 -47.95 -3.27
N ILE A 40 0.88 -47.05 -4.06
CA ILE A 40 -0.55 -46.95 -4.22
C ILE A 40 -1.12 -48.11 -5.05
N TYR A 41 -0.39 -48.49 -6.08
CA TYR A 41 -0.76 -49.60 -6.94
C TYR A 41 -0.76 -50.91 -6.16
N ASP A 42 0.21 -51.12 -5.29
CA ASP A 42 0.33 -52.33 -4.47
C ASP A 42 -0.66 -52.37 -3.29
N ASN A 43 -1.18 -51.21 -2.91
CA ASN A 43 -2.16 -51.07 -1.80
C ASN A 43 -3.41 -50.30 -2.28
N PRO A 44 -4.20 -50.86 -3.19
CA PRO A 44 -5.31 -50.18 -3.84
C PRO A 44 -6.48 -49.83 -2.86
N ASP A 45 -6.54 -50.50 -1.72
CA ASP A 45 -7.59 -50.27 -0.73
C ASP A 45 -7.15 -49.34 0.43
N ASP A 46 -5.90 -48.92 0.45
CA ASP A 46 -5.39 -47.96 1.46
C ASP A 46 -5.76 -46.52 1.07
N ASN A 47 -6.86 -46.07 1.63
CA ASN A 47 -7.43 -44.77 1.35
C ASN A 47 -6.61 -43.61 2.01
N ASP A 48 -5.99 -43.85 3.15
CA ASP A 48 -5.14 -42.85 3.81
C ASP A 48 -3.85 -42.62 3.02
N LEU A 49 -3.29 -43.71 2.44
CA LEU A 49 -2.15 -43.64 1.53
C LEU A 49 -2.48 -42.80 0.29
N LYS A 50 -3.66 -43.06 -0.32
CA LYS A 50 -4.13 -42.28 -1.50
C LYS A 50 -4.34 -40.82 -1.19
N LEU A 51 -4.97 -40.50 -0.04
CA LEU A 51 -5.19 -39.09 0.37
C LEU A 51 -3.86 -38.38 0.62
N ASN A 52 -2.92 -39.03 1.26
CA ASN A 52 -1.60 -38.46 1.50
C ASN A 52 -0.81 -38.30 0.19
N TYR A 53 -0.97 -39.18 -0.76
CA TYR A 53 -0.41 -39.01 -2.11
C TYR A 53 -1.02 -37.80 -2.84
N ALA A 54 -2.34 -37.65 -2.81
CA ALA A 54 -2.98 -36.44 -3.36
C ALA A 54 -2.48 -35.15 -2.70
N ARG A 55 -2.27 -35.17 -1.38
CA ARG A 55 -1.65 -34.04 -0.66
C ARG A 55 -0.22 -33.76 -1.13
N GLN A 56 0.58 -34.82 -1.32
CA GLN A 56 1.95 -34.70 -1.84
C GLN A 56 1.96 -34.12 -3.25
N GLN A 57 1.07 -34.55 -4.14
CA GLN A 57 0.97 -34.02 -5.51
C GLN A 57 0.57 -32.52 -5.48
N ALA A 58 -0.43 -32.19 -4.68
CA ALA A 58 -0.86 -30.80 -4.54
C ALA A 58 0.24 -29.91 -3.98
N ALA A 59 0.98 -30.38 -2.97
CA ALA A 59 2.13 -29.65 -2.41
C ALA A 59 3.30 -29.50 -3.41
N ALA A 60 3.43 -30.43 -4.35
CA ALA A 60 4.39 -30.36 -5.45
C ALA A 60 3.93 -29.44 -6.61
N GLY A 61 2.71 -28.87 -6.52
CA GLY A 61 2.12 -28.01 -7.55
C GLY A 61 1.37 -28.78 -8.65
N ASP A 62 1.33 -30.11 -8.60
CA ASP A 62 0.56 -30.94 -9.54
C ASP A 62 -0.89 -31.09 -9.08
N LEU A 63 -1.63 -29.97 -9.17
CA LEU A 63 -3.01 -29.88 -8.70
C LEU A 63 -3.96 -30.77 -9.53
N LEU A 64 -3.70 -30.96 -10.84
CA LEU A 64 -4.54 -31.78 -11.71
C LEU A 64 -4.44 -33.26 -11.36
N SER A 65 -3.25 -33.76 -11.06
CA SER A 65 -3.08 -35.14 -10.59
C SER A 65 -3.73 -35.35 -9.22
N ALA A 66 -3.67 -34.34 -8.33
CA ALA A 66 -4.37 -34.38 -7.05
C ALA A 66 -5.89 -34.43 -7.24
N VAL A 67 -6.47 -33.62 -8.14
CA VAL A 67 -7.91 -33.65 -8.49
C VAL A 67 -8.32 -35.04 -8.94
N GLY A 68 -7.64 -35.64 -9.95
CA GLY A 68 -7.99 -36.97 -10.46
C GLY A 68 -7.95 -38.04 -9.38
N ALA A 69 -6.96 -37.98 -8.47
CA ALA A 69 -6.88 -38.92 -7.35
C ALA A 69 -8.07 -38.74 -6.37
N LEU A 70 -8.40 -37.49 -6.03
CA LEU A 70 -9.49 -37.16 -5.12
C LEU A 70 -10.87 -37.50 -5.69
N GLU A 71 -11.11 -37.27 -6.99
CA GLU A 71 -12.33 -37.67 -7.68
C GLU A 71 -12.52 -39.20 -7.64
N GLY A 72 -11.47 -39.97 -7.91
CA GLY A 72 -11.51 -41.42 -7.81
C GLY A 72 -11.84 -41.90 -6.39
N MET A 73 -11.28 -41.25 -5.36
CA MET A 73 -11.60 -41.57 -3.97
C MET A 73 -13.04 -41.23 -3.62
N LEU A 74 -13.54 -40.07 -4.00
CA LEU A 74 -14.90 -39.61 -3.72
C LEU A 74 -15.95 -40.37 -4.53
N TYR A 75 -15.59 -40.92 -5.70
CA TYR A 75 -16.45 -41.83 -6.45
C TYR A 75 -16.66 -43.12 -5.69
N SER A 76 -15.61 -43.69 -5.10
CA SER A 76 -15.71 -44.94 -4.33
C SER A 76 -16.26 -44.73 -2.91
N GLN A 77 -16.00 -43.59 -2.31
CA GLN A 77 -16.43 -43.22 -0.94
C GLN A 77 -17.02 -41.78 -0.88
N PRO A 78 -18.27 -41.63 -1.33
CA PRO A 78 -18.89 -40.27 -1.38
C PRO A 78 -19.05 -39.55 -0.06
N ASN A 79 -18.97 -40.30 1.05
CA ASN A 79 -19.14 -39.74 2.41
C ASN A 79 -17.82 -39.49 3.14
N TRP A 80 -16.69 -39.48 2.45
CA TRP A 80 -15.41 -39.22 3.04
C TRP A 80 -15.16 -37.70 3.15
N ASP A 81 -15.58 -37.10 4.27
CA ASP A 81 -15.64 -35.65 4.46
C ASP A 81 -14.27 -34.96 4.43
N SER A 82 -13.20 -35.60 4.97
CA SER A 82 -11.85 -35.01 4.92
C SER A 82 -11.24 -35.00 3.50
N ALA A 83 -11.52 -36.03 2.69
CA ALA A 83 -11.12 -36.06 1.28
C ALA A 83 -11.90 -35.01 0.48
N ARG A 84 -13.21 -34.86 0.75
CA ARG A 84 -14.06 -33.85 0.10
C ARG A 84 -13.61 -32.43 0.46
N LEU A 85 -13.28 -32.16 1.71
CA LEU A 85 -12.75 -30.87 2.13
C LEU A 85 -11.44 -30.57 1.40
N PHE A 86 -10.53 -31.55 1.32
CA PHE A 86 -9.28 -31.36 0.62
C PHE A 86 -9.48 -31.19 -0.90
N TYR A 87 -10.45 -31.89 -1.49
CA TYR A 87 -10.85 -31.69 -2.89
C TYR A 87 -11.35 -30.27 -3.15
N ALA A 88 -12.21 -29.73 -2.28
CA ALA A 88 -12.64 -28.34 -2.36
C ALA A 88 -11.47 -27.35 -2.28
N VAL A 89 -10.47 -27.63 -1.43
CA VAL A 89 -9.24 -26.82 -1.33
C VAL A 89 -8.47 -26.87 -2.65
N VAL A 90 -8.25 -28.03 -3.23
CA VAL A 90 -7.50 -28.18 -4.50
C VAL A 90 -8.23 -27.52 -5.67
N LEU A 91 -9.57 -27.64 -5.73
CA LEU A 91 -10.39 -26.94 -6.74
C LEU A 91 -10.28 -25.41 -6.61
N TYR A 92 -10.27 -24.91 -5.38
CA TYR A 92 -10.05 -23.48 -5.14
C TYR A 92 -8.68 -23.01 -5.64
N GLU A 93 -7.62 -23.78 -5.37
CA GLU A 93 -6.26 -23.47 -5.85
C GLU A 93 -6.15 -23.54 -7.39
N LEU A 94 -7.03 -24.31 -8.05
CA LEU A 94 -7.19 -24.34 -9.50
C LEU A 94 -8.08 -23.20 -10.04
N ASP A 95 -8.52 -22.28 -9.16
CA ASP A 95 -9.48 -21.18 -9.43
C ASP A 95 -10.88 -21.64 -9.89
N ASP A 96 -11.22 -22.93 -9.72
CA ASP A 96 -12.59 -23.41 -9.91
C ASP A 96 -13.42 -23.20 -8.63
N ARG A 97 -13.74 -21.94 -8.38
CA ARG A 97 -14.47 -21.52 -7.18
C ARG A 97 -15.89 -22.06 -7.13
N VAL A 98 -16.51 -22.24 -8.29
CA VAL A 98 -17.87 -22.76 -8.39
C VAL A 98 -17.90 -24.23 -7.95
N ALA A 99 -16.99 -25.05 -8.43
CA ALA A 99 -16.86 -26.42 -8.01
C ALA A 99 -16.41 -26.51 -6.53
N ALA A 100 -15.44 -25.71 -6.11
CA ALA A 100 -14.99 -25.66 -4.71
C ALA A 100 -16.15 -25.34 -3.76
N LEU A 101 -16.96 -24.31 -4.06
CA LEU A 101 -18.13 -23.95 -3.24
C LEU A 101 -19.14 -25.09 -3.16
N ARG A 102 -19.44 -25.74 -4.28
CA ARG A 102 -20.35 -26.86 -4.32
C ARG A 102 -19.89 -28.01 -3.41
N GLU A 103 -18.58 -28.34 -3.42
CA GLU A 103 -18.05 -29.40 -2.55
C GLU A 103 -18.07 -28.98 -1.06
N LEU A 104 -17.86 -27.71 -0.77
CA LEU A 104 -18.03 -27.15 0.60
C LEU A 104 -19.49 -27.19 1.04
N ASP A 105 -20.46 -26.91 0.15
CA ASP A 105 -21.90 -26.96 0.48
C ASP A 105 -22.36 -28.37 0.81
N ILE A 106 -21.79 -29.41 0.18
CA ILE A 106 -22.06 -30.80 0.51
C ILE A 106 -21.60 -31.14 1.94
N LEU A 107 -20.63 -30.41 2.49
CA LEU A 107 -20.14 -30.59 3.86
C LEU A 107 -21.01 -29.87 4.90
N ASP A 108 -21.99 -29.07 4.50
CA ASP A 108 -22.88 -28.38 5.43
C ASP A 108 -23.72 -29.35 6.25
N GLY A 109 -23.72 -29.12 7.56
CA GLY A 109 -24.46 -29.96 8.51
C GLY A 109 -23.80 -31.31 8.81
N ARG A 110 -22.62 -31.62 8.24
CA ARG A 110 -21.86 -32.82 8.55
C ARG A 110 -20.99 -32.65 9.79
N PRO A 111 -20.74 -33.72 10.56
CA PRO A 111 -19.95 -33.66 11.79
C PRO A 111 -18.44 -33.56 11.47
N LEU A 112 -18.00 -32.38 11.06
CA LEU A 112 -16.60 -32.09 10.81
C LEU A 112 -15.85 -31.83 12.12
N SER A 113 -14.55 -32.15 12.15
CA SER A 113 -13.67 -31.72 13.24
C SER A 113 -13.64 -30.20 13.36
N SER A 114 -13.32 -29.67 14.54
CA SER A 114 -13.19 -28.21 14.73
C SER A 114 -12.09 -27.56 13.84
N ALA A 115 -11.09 -28.34 13.47
CA ALA A 115 -10.06 -27.93 12.52
C ALA A 115 -10.60 -27.84 11.09
N ASP A 116 -11.34 -28.88 10.64
CA ASP A 116 -11.94 -28.92 9.31
C ASP A 116 -13.03 -27.85 9.14
N GLN A 117 -13.82 -27.59 10.18
CA GLN A 117 -14.80 -26.49 10.17
C GLN A 117 -14.13 -25.12 9.95
N LYS A 118 -12.98 -24.86 10.59
CA LYS A 118 -12.22 -23.65 10.37
C LYS A 118 -11.66 -23.54 8.94
N ILE A 119 -11.18 -24.67 8.40
CA ILE A 119 -10.71 -24.75 7.01
C ILE A 119 -11.86 -24.44 6.05
N ALA A 120 -12.99 -25.15 6.18
CA ALA A 120 -14.16 -24.94 5.35
C ALA A 120 -14.68 -23.48 5.40
N ALA A 121 -14.79 -22.90 6.61
CA ALA A 121 -15.19 -21.52 6.78
C ALA A 121 -14.23 -20.53 6.13
N ARG A 122 -12.91 -20.77 6.26
CA ARG A 122 -11.87 -19.95 5.61
C ARG A 122 -11.99 -19.96 4.09
N TYR A 123 -12.14 -21.14 3.47
CA TYR A 123 -12.26 -21.24 2.01
C TYR A 123 -13.60 -20.69 1.50
N ARG A 124 -14.70 -20.84 2.22
CA ARG A 124 -15.96 -20.17 1.91
C ARG A 124 -15.82 -18.65 1.93
N GLN A 125 -15.16 -18.13 2.97
CA GLN A 125 -14.88 -16.70 3.04
C GLN A 125 -13.98 -16.25 1.87
N ALA A 126 -12.97 -17.02 1.51
CA ALA A 126 -12.09 -16.73 0.38
C ALA A 126 -12.82 -16.80 -0.98
N ILE A 127 -13.77 -17.72 -1.15
CA ILE A 127 -14.63 -17.81 -2.35
C ILE A 127 -15.62 -16.64 -2.41
N ALA A 128 -16.21 -16.26 -1.27
CA ALA A 128 -17.14 -15.14 -1.17
C ALA A 128 -16.45 -13.79 -1.35
N ASP A 129 -15.14 -13.71 -1.12
CA ASP A 129 -14.35 -12.52 -1.38
C ASP A 129 -13.90 -12.52 -2.86
N PRO A 130 -14.34 -11.57 -3.69
CA PRO A 130 -14.01 -11.55 -5.13
C PRO A 130 -12.52 -11.32 -5.44
N ARG A 131 -11.65 -11.20 -4.42
CA ARG A 131 -10.28 -10.70 -4.55
C ARG A 131 -9.14 -11.67 -4.75
N PRO A 132 -9.13 -12.96 -4.41
CA PRO A 132 -8.01 -13.82 -4.77
C PRO A 132 -8.17 -14.38 -6.19
N GLY A 133 -7.58 -13.75 -7.19
CA GLY A 133 -7.45 -14.25 -8.57
C GLY A 133 -8.05 -13.37 -9.66
N GLY A 134 -9.03 -12.50 -9.36
CA GLY A 134 -9.63 -11.60 -10.34
C GLY A 134 -8.88 -10.28 -10.54
N THR A 135 -9.28 -9.54 -11.59
CA THR A 135 -8.91 -8.13 -11.73
C THR A 135 -9.51 -7.34 -10.59
N THR A 136 -8.69 -6.59 -9.87
CA THR A 136 -9.14 -5.71 -8.80
C THR A 136 -9.05 -4.26 -9.25
N PHE A 137 -10.08 -3.50 -8.91
CA PHE A 137 -10.11 -2.04 -9.04
C PHE A 137 -10.26 -1.45 -7.65
N SER A 138 -9.40 -0.51 -7.31
CA SER A 138 -9.44 0.16 -6.00
C SER A 138 -8.99 1.60 -6.15
N GLY A 139 -9.45 2.45 -5.27
CA GLY A 139 -9.03 3.84 -5.26
C GLY A 139 -9.54 4.59 -4.05
N THR A 140 -9.05 5.82 -3.94
CA THR A 140 -9.45 6.79 -2.93
C THR A 140 -9.62 8.14 -3.60
N LEU A 141 -10.68 8.84 -3.27
CA LEU A 141 -10.90 10.24 -3.61
C LEU A 141 -11.08 11.02 -2.30
N GLU A 142 -10.31 12.07 -2.13
CA GLU A 142 -10.39 13.00 -1.00
C GLU A 142 -10.68 14.40 -1.53
N VAL A 143 -11.62 15.11 -0.93
CA VAL A 143 -11.90 16.51 -1.21
C VAL A 143 -12.09 17.24 0.10
N GLY A 144 -11.65 18.48 0.19
CA GLY A 144 -11.76 19.21 1.46
C GLY A 144 -11.21 20.62 1.41
N LEU A 145 -11.12 21.19 2.58
CA LEU A 145 -10.52 22.49 2.84
C LEU A 145 -9.34 22.33 3.77
N ARG A 146 -8.36 23.18 3.59
CA ARG A 146 -7.14 23.24 4.40
C ARG A 146 -6.84 24.69 4.74
N VAL A 147 -6.32 24.92 5.92
CA VAL A 147 -5.75 26.19 6.36
C VAL A 147 -4.27 25.96 6.65
N ASP A 148 -3.41 26.78 6.12
CA ASP A 148 -1.99 26.82 6.44
C ASP A 148 -1.66 28.18 7.07
N ASP A 149 -0.86 28.20 8.12
CA ASP A 149 -0.39 29.45 8.74
C ASP A 149 0.76 30.07 7.95
N ASN A 150 1.47 29.26 7.16
CA ASN A 150 2.51 29.67 6.24
C ASN A 150 2.26 29.09 4.84
N ALA A 151 1.28 29.64 4.13
CA ALA A 151 0.88 29.16 2.79
C ALA A 151 1.98 29.39 1.74
N GLY A 152 2.81 30.41 1.91
CA GLY A 152 3.92 30.74 1.01
C GLY A 152 4.97 29.64 0.96
N ASN A 153 5.30 29.04 2.09
CA ASN A 153 6.34 28.02 2.24
C ASN A 153 5.80 26.62 2.46
N ALA A 154 4.60 26.32 1.97
CA ALA A 154 3.96 25.01 2.11
C ALA A 154 4.66 23.86 1.33
N PHE A 155 5.75 24.14 0.63
CA PHE A 155 6.50 23.18 -0.20
C PHE A 155 7.94 23.04 0.28
N ALA A 156 8.19 22.00 1.01
CA ALA A 156 9.38 21.69 1.75
C ALA A 156 10.71 21.60 0.98
N ASP A 157 10.79 21.57 -0.28
CA ASP A 157 12.03 21.38 -1.03
C ASP A 157 12.28 22.49 -2.08
N SER A 158 11.55 23.59 -1.99
CA SER A 158 11.70 24.73 -2.91
C SER A 158 12.82 25.68 -2.44
N ILE A 159 13.55 26.28 -3.39
CA ILE A 159 14.42 27.43 -3.11
C ILE A 159 13.64 28.75 -3.15
N ILE A 160 12.34 28.70 -3.10
CA ILE A 160 11.43 29.84 -3.14
C ILE A 160 11.10 30.20 -1.69
N ASP A 161 11.49 31.39 -1.30
CA ASP A 161 11.08 32.00 -0.03
C ASP A 161 9.92 32.95 -0.30
N PHE A 162 8.75 32.63 0.21
CA PHE A 162 7.59 33.51 0.22
C PHE A 162 7.38 34.07 1.63
N ALA A 163 6.73 35.20 1.71
CA ALA A 163 6.36 35.79 2.99
C ALA A 163 5.47 34.84 3.82
N ASP A 164 5.66 34.84 5.13
CA ASP A 164 4.80 34.14 6.09
C ASP A 164 3.37 34.67 6.00
N GLU A 165 2.53 34.03 5.23
CA GLU A 165 1.11 34.41 5.08
C GLU A 165 0.21 33.19 5.27
N SER A 166 -0.81 33.37 6.10
CA SER A 166 -1.85 32.34 6.28
C SER A 166 -2.87 32.41 5.18
N ASP A 167 -3.29 31.25 4.65
CA ASP A 167 -4.35 31.18 3.65
C ASP A 167 -5.15 29.87 3.78
N VAL A 168 -6.30 29.85 3.13
CA VAL A 168 -7.19 28.71 3.00
C VAL A 168 -7.07 28.15 1.60
N ALA A 169 -6.96 26.83 1.49
CA ALA A 169 -6.91 26.14 0.22
C ALA A 169 -8.05 25.12 0.06
N ALA A 170 -8.55 24.99 -1.16
CA ALA A 170 -9.30 23.82 -1.56
C ALA A 170 -8.33 22.69 -1.91
N ILE A 171 -8.58 21.49 -1.37
CA ILE A 171 -7.75 20.32 -1.61
C ILE A 171 -8.55 19.21 -2.28
N ALA A 172 -7.93 18.54 -3.26
CA ALA A 172 -8.45 17.30 -3.82
C ALA A 172 -7.30 16.33 -4.10
N ASN A 173 -7.45 15.10 -3.62
CA ASN A 173 -6.50 14.01 -3.84
C ASN A 173 -7.24 12.82 -4.42
N GLY A 174 -6.67 12.19 -5.43
CA GLY A 174 -7.24 11.00 -6.04
C GLY A 174 -6.17 9.96 -6.34
N ARG A 175 -6.50 8.72 -6.10
CA ARG A 175 -5.71 7.57 -6.55
C ARG A 175 -6.65 6.48 -7.02
N ALA A 176 -6.34 5.89 -8.17
CA ALA A 176 -7.01 4.70 -8.66
C ALA A 176 -5.97 3.68 -9.12
N GLN A 177 -6.23 2.42 -8.89
CA GLN A 177 -5.35 1.32 -9.27
C GLN A 177 -6.17 0.16 -9.82
N VAL A 178 -5.70 -0.40 -10.93
CA VAL A 178 -6.15 -1.67 -11.49
C VAL A 178 -5.03 -2.69 -11.33
N SER A 179 -5.36 -3.87 -10.83
CA SER A 179 -4.41 -4.97 -10.71
C SER A 179 -4.99 -6.21 -11.38
N VAL A 180 -4.33 -6.67 -12.44
CA VAL A 180 -4.77 -7.79 -13.29
C VAL A 180 -3.88 -9.00 -13.03
N PRO A 181 -4.43 -10.14 -12.61
CA PRO A 181 -3.65 -11.37 -12.49
C PRO A 181 -3.23 -11.86 -13.88
N LEU A 182 -1.96 -12.22 -14.04
CA LEU A 182 -1.39 -12.75 -15.26
C LEU A 182 -1.21 -14.28 -15.20
N THR A 183 -1.12 -14.82 -13.99
CA THR A 183 -1.00 -16.26 -13.75
C THR A 183 -1.95 -16.68 -12.64
N GLN A 184 -2.49 -17.89 -12.76
CA GLN A 184 -3.35 -18.49 -11.73
C GLN A 184 -2.54 -18.98 -10.54
N VAL A 185 -1.29 -19.37 -10.77
CA VAL A 185 -0.36 -19.87 -9.76
C VAL A 185 0.84 -18.92 -9.69
N GLY A 186 1.31 -18.58 -8.48
CA GLY A 186 2.48 -17.72 -8.26
C GLY A 186 2.17 -16.24 -8.15
N GLY A 187 0.88 -15.84 -8.24
CA GLY A 187 0.45 -14.49 -7.87
C GLY A 187 1.02 -13.36 -8.72
N LEU A 188 1.55 -13.64 -9.94
CA LEU A 188 2.04 -12.58 -10.83
C LEU A 188 0.88 -11.70 -11.29
N ARG A 189 0.98 -10.41 -11.05
CA ARG A 189 -0.02 -9.40 -11.39
C ARG A 189 0.61 -8.27 -12.17
N PHE A 190 -0.12 -7.74 -13.13
CA PHE A 190 0.13 -6.47 -13.76
C PHE A 190 -0.65 -5.38 -13.03
N ASN A 191 0.00 -4.27 -12.69
CA ASN A 191 -0.57 -3.17 -11.96
C ASN A 191 -0.49 -1.89 -12.81
N LEU A 192 -1.58 -1.15 -12.85
CA LEU A 192 -1.66 0.18 -13.43
C LEU A 192 -2.29 1.11 -12.40
N GLY A 193 -1.60 2.19 -12.06
CA GLY A 193 -2.05 3.20 -11.12
C GLY A 193 -2.03 4.59 -11.72
N VAL A 194 -2.95 5.42 -11.28
CA VAL A 194 -2.94 6.87 -11.53
C VAL A 194 -3.16 7.59 -10.22
N ARG A 195 -2.54 8.77 -10.07
CA ARG A 195 -2.72 9.63 -8.91
C ARG A 195 -2.77 11.09 -9.33
N GLY A 196 -3.59 11.84 -8.63
CA GLY A 196 -3.68 13.29 -8.78
C GLY A 196 -3.79 13.93 -7.40
N GLN A 197 -3.20 15.07 -7.23
CA GLN A 197 -3.30 15.89 -6.03
C GLN A 197 -3.34 17.35 -6.43
N THR A 198 -4.19 18.12 -5.76
CA THR A 198 -4.21 19.57 -5.90
C THR A 198 -4.44 20.23 -4.56
N ARG A 199 -3.81 21.40 -4.38
CA ARG A 199 -4.03 22.35 -3.29
C ARG A 199 -4.07 23.71 -3.95
N ASN A 200 -5.24 24.34 -3.95
CA ASN A 200 -5.46 25.65 -4.57
C ASN A 200 -5.83 26.64 -3.49
N TYR A 201 -4.95 27.58 -3.24
CA TYR A 201 -5.13 28.66 -2.28
C TYR A 201 -6.09 29.73 -2.80
N PHE A 202 -6.83 30.36 -1.89
CA PHE A 202 -7.82 31.35 -2.31
C PHE A 202 -7.20 32.71 -2.61
N ASN A 203 -6.11 33.07 -1.94
CA ASN A 203 -5.43 34.34 -2.15
C ASN A 203 -4.01 34.14 -2.69
N PHE A 204 -3.27 33.17 -2.17
CA PHE A 204 -1.86 32.94 -2.47
C PHE A 204 -1.65 31.91 -3.59
N THR A 205 -2.19 32.21 -4.78
CA THR A 205 -2.24 31.28 -5.91
C THR A 205 -0.86 30.90 -6.50
N GLU A 206 0.19 31.67 -6.16
CA GLU A 206 1.57 31.36 -6.54
C GLU A 206 2.08 30.08 -5.87
N SER A 207 1.51 29.73 -4.72
CA SER A 207 1.78 28.48 -4.00
C SER A 207 0.79 27.36 -4.31
N ASP A 208 -0.07 27.52 -5.31
CA ASP A 208 -0.93 26.42 -5.77
C ASP A 208 -0.09 25.22 -6.15
N PHE A 209 -0.49 24.05 -5.66
CA PHE A 209 0.21 22.80 -5.94
C PHE A 209 -0.65 21.86 -6.75
N GLY A 210 -0.05 21.27 -7.76
CA GLY A 210 -0.64 20.19 -8.57
C GLY A 210 0.33 19.03 -8.75
N LEU A 211 -0.16 17.80 -8.66
CA LEU A 211 0.56 16.59 -9.02
C LEU A 211 -0.34 15.72 -9.88
N LEU A 212 0.21 15.23 -10.99
CA LEU A 212 -0.39 14.18 -11.81
C LEU A 212 0.64 13.08 -12.03
N GLY A 213 0.32 11.87 -11.60
CA GLY A 213 1.23 10.73 -11.70
C GLY A 213 0.56 9.48 -12.23
N ALA A 214 1.38 8.63 -12.81
CA ALA A 214 1.00 7.30 -13.25
C ALA A 214 2.09 6.30 -12.85
N ASP A 215 1.67 5.07 -12.56
CA ASP A 215 2.58 3.96 -12.35
C ASP A 215 2.08 2.72 -13.08
N LEU A 216 3.01 1.96 -13.63
CA LEU A 216 2.73 0.68 -14.22
C LEU A 216 3.82 -0.31 -13.83
N GLY A 217 3.44 -1.54 -13.53
CA GLY A 217 4.44 -2.50 -13.07
C GLY A 217 3.88 -3.90 -12.88
N PHE A 218 4.73 -4.70 -12.28
CA PHE A 218 4.42 -6.10 -11.96
C PHE A 218 4.66 -6.34 -10.47
N SER A 219 3.87 -7.21 -9.89
CA SER A 219 4.06 -7.71 -8.54
C SER A 219 3.74 -9.19 -8.46
N GLY A 220 4.28 -9.85 -7.45
CA GLY A 220 4.05 -11.26 -7.26
C GLY A 220 4.68 -11.78 -5.98
N GLU A 221 4.62 -13.07 -5.82
CA GLU A 221 5.26 -13.80 -4.72
C GLU A 221 6.18 -14.89 -5.30
N ALA A 222 7.38 -15.00 -4.76
CA ALA A 222 8.34 -16.03 -5.09
C ALA A 222 9.17 -16.38 -3.85
N ILE A 223 9.26 -17.66 -3.53
CA ILE A 223 10.09 -18.19 -2.41
C ILE A 223 9.70 -17.53 -1.06
N GLY A 224 8.40 -17.28 -0.85
CA GLY A 224 7.90 -16.59 0.36
C GLY A 224 8.30 -15.12 0.48
N LEU A 225 8.73 -14.49 -0.63
CA LEU A 225 9.01 -13.08 -0.75
C LEU A 225 7.95 -12.42 -1.65
N PHE A 226 7.30 -11.39 -1.16
CA PHE A 226 6.54 -10.47 -2.01
C PHE A 226 7.51 -9.56 -2.74
N TRP A 227 7.28 -9.33 -4.02
CA TRP A 227 8.11 -8.42 -4.81
C TRP A 227 7.26 -7.54 -5.71
N GLY A 228 7.81 -6.40 -6.10
CA GLY A 228 7.22 -5.47 -7.05
C GLY A 228 8.30 -4.74 -7.84
N ALA A 229 7.98 -4.43 -9.09
CA ALA A 229 8.80 -3.60 -9.97
C ALA A 229 7.87 -2.68 -10.75
N ASP A 230 8.04 -1.37 -10.57
CA ASP A 230 7.15 -0.34 -11.10
C ASP A 230 7.94 0.71 -11.88
N LEU A 231 7.42 1.13 -13.01
CA LEU A 231 7.77 2.39 -13.68
C LEU A 231 6.89 3.49 -13.10
N LYS A 232 7.48 4.64 -12.81
CA LYS A 232 6.85 5.80 -12.20
C LYS A 232 6.99 7.01 -13.12
N PHE A 233 5.91 7.78 -13.25
CA PHE A 233 5.88 9.01 -14.03
C PHE A 233 5.09 10.05 -13.22
N ASP A 234 5.68 11.22 -12.99
CA ASP A 234 5.04 12.32 -12.30
C ASP A 234 5.30 13.64 -12.97
N ASN A 235 4.28 14.49 -12.98
CA ASN A 235 4.40 15.91 -13.26
C ASN A 235 3.91 16.68 -12.03
N ILE A 236 4.70 17.65 -11.59
CA ILE A 236 4.38 18.54 -10.49
C ILE A 236 4.27 19.96 -11.04
N PHE A 237 3.28 20.68 -10.54
CA PHE A 237 2.98 22.06 -10.91
C PHE A 237 2.99 22.92 -9.64
N ILE A 238 3.52 24.14 -9.72
CA ILE A 238 3.48 25.17 -8.68
C ILE A 238 3.01 26.46 -9.32
N GLY A 239 2.04 27.16 -8.72
CA GLY A 239 1.45 28.37 -9.28
C GLY A 239 0.85 28.17 -10.67
N ASN A 240 0.33 26.96 -10.96
CA ASN A 240 -0.14 26.53 -12.28
C ASN A 240 0.95 26.42 -13.37
N GLU A 241 2.21 26.60 -13.05
CA GLU A 241 3.33 26.36 -13.95
C GLU A 241 3.92 24.95 -13.72
N LYS A 242 4.39 24.33 -14.79
CA LYS A 242 5.07 23.05 -14.69
C LYS A 242 6.41 23.24 -13.97
N TYR A 243 6.58 22.52 -12.87
CA TYR A 243 7.74 22.65 -11.98
C TYR A 243 8.71 21.47 -12.12
N LEU A 244 8.19 20.25 -12.16
CA LEU A 244 9.00 19.04 -12.19
C LEU A 244 8.34 17.99 -13.07
N THR A 245 9.12 17.40 -13.96
CA THR A 245 8.81 16.09 -14.55
C THR A 245 9.77 15.07 -13.98
N GLN A 246 9.26 13.98 -13.47
CA GLN A 246 10.11 12.85 -13.08
C GLN A 246 9.62 11.54 -13.64
N HIS A 247 10.56 10.68 -13.98
CA HIS A 247 10.28 9.29 -14.33
C HIS A 247 11.35 8.39 -13.72
N GLY A 248 10.97 7.16 -13.43
CA GLY A 248 11.91 6.27 -12.77
C GLY A 248 11.42 4.86 -12.60
N VAL A 249 12.25 4.07 -11.95
CA VAL A 249 11.99 2.68 -11.63
C VAL A 249 12.02 2.51 -10.12
N LYS A 250 11.04 1.78 -9.58
CA LYS A 250 11.02 1.35 -8.19
C LYS A 250 10.96 -0.17 -8.12
N ILE A 251 11.82 -0.76 -7.33
CA ILE A 251 11.82 -2.20 -7.02
C ILE A 251 11.58 -2.35 -5.53
N SER A 252 10.80 -3.34 -5.14
CA SER A 252 10.54 -3.65 -3.74
C SER A 252 10.54 -5.16 -3.50
N ALA A 253 10.95 -5.55 -2.31
CA ALA A 253 10.84 -6.92 -1.81
C ALA A 253 10.42 -6.88 -0.33
N GLY A 254 9.55 -7.80 0.05
CA GLY A 254 9.05 -7.88 1.43
C GLY A 254 8.81 -9.32 1.86
N LYS A 255 8.83 -9.53 3.17
CA LYS A 255 8.56 -10.82 3.80
C LYS A 255 7.74 -10.63 5.06
N MET A 256 6.81 -11.56 5.30
CA MET A 256 6.21 -11.70 6.62
C MET A 256 7.25 -12.29 7.58
N ILE A 257 7.56 -11.56 8.65
CA ILE A 257 8.49 -12.03 9.70
C ILE A 257 7.74 -12.64 10.89
N THR A 258 6.47 -12.28 11.05
CA THR A 258 5.46 -12.95 11.86
C THR A 258 4.13 -12.92 11.10
N ASP A 259 3.08 -13.57 11.62
CA ASP A 259 1.76 -13.61 10.98
C ASP A 259 1.14 -12.22 10.75
N ASN A 260 1.55 -11.23 11.52
CA ASN A 260 1.01 -9.86 11.48
C ASN A 260 2.06 -8.77 11.26
N THR A 261 3.32 -9.14 10.98
CA THR A 261 4.41 -8.17 10.78
C THR A 261 5.13 -8.44 9.47
N ARG A 262 5.22 -7.41 8.63
CA ARG A 262 5.93 -7.44 7.36
C ARG A 262 7.13 -6.48 7.36
N LEU A 263 8.28 -6.99 6.92
CA LEU A 263 9.45 -6.21 6.55
C LEU A 263 9.43 -5.97 5.04
N THR A 264 9.70 -4.75 4.60
CA THR A 264 9.83 -4.40 3.18
C THR A 264 11.08 -3.57 2.96
N VAL A 265 11.84 -3.88 1.91
CA VAL A 265 12.94 -3.06 1.41
C VAL A 265 12.60 -2.62 -0.01
N SER A 266 12.84 -1.37 -0.33
CA SER A 266 12.64 -0.84 -1.67
C SER A 266 13.78 0.07 -2.08
N GLY A 267 14.10 0.04 -3.37
CA GLY A 267 15.00 0.97 -4.03
C GLY A 267 14.29 1.64 -5.19
N ALA A 268 14.55 2.92 -5.41
CA ALA A 268 14.03 3.67 -6.54
C ALA A 268 15.11 4.58 -7.13
N VAL A 269 15.10 4.74 -8.44
CA VAL A 269 15.93 5.73 -9.15
C VAL A 269 15.00 6.53 -10.03
N TYR A 270 15.05 7.84 -9.89
CA TYR A 270 14.29 8.80 -10.68
C TYR A 270 15.23 9.70 -11.46
N ASP A 271 14.90 9.98 -12.70
CA ASP A 271 15.40 11.11 -13.45
C ASP A 271 14.41 12.27 -13.26
N GLN A 272 14.90 13.39 -12.76
CA GLN A 272 14.13 14.58 -12.39
C GLN A 272 14.55 15.75 -13.26
N ASP A 273 13.59 16.30 -13.99
CA ASP A 273 13.77 17.49 -14.83
C ASP A 273 12.94 18.63 -14.24
N PHE A 274 13.64 19.57 -13.57
CA PHE A 274 13.06 20.76 -12.99
C PHE A 274 13.02 21.88 -14.02
N GLU A 275 11.87 22.53 -14.11
CA GLU A 275 11.70 23.69 -14.97
C GLU A 275 11.80 25.00 -14.15
N SER A 276 12.25 26.07 -14.82
CA SER A 276 12.16 27.41 -14.24
C SER A 276 10.72 27.87 -14.24
N ILE A 277 10.28 28.41 -13.13
CA ILE A 277 8.95 29.01 -12.98
C ILE A 277 9.06 30.53 -12.81
N SER A 278 7.95 31.27 -13.01
CA SER A 278 7.95 32.73 -13.09
C SER A 278 8.61 33.44 -11.91
N PHE A 279 8.54 32.86 -10.73
CA PHE A 279 9.12 33.41 -9.50
C PHE A 279 10.43 32.73 -9.06
N SER A 280 10.90 31.68 -9.76
CA SER A 280 12.22 31.07 -9.52
C SER A 280 12.85 30.50 -10.79
N LEU A 281 13.84 31.20 -11.28
CA LEU A 281 14.62 30.78 -12.46
C LEU A 281 15.71 29.74 -12.10
N ALA A 282 16.01 29.57 -10.82
CA ALA A 282 17.09 28.72 -10.35
C ALA A 282 16.68 27.25 -10.22
N GLU A 283 15.40 26.93 -10.22
CA GLU A 283 14.87 25.58 -10.01
C GLU A 283 15.42 24.55 -11.01
N ARG A 284 15.60 24.92 -12.29
CA ARG A 284 16.15 24.05 -13.32
C ARG A 284 17.53 23.46 -12.97
N PHE A 285 18.28 24.12 -12.10
CA PHE A 285 19.61 23.64 -11.67
C PHE A 285 19.53 22.46 -10.70
N ARG A 286 18.34 22.11 -10.19
CA ARG A 286 18.06 20.93 -9.39
C ARG A 286 17.89 19.65 -10.23
N SER A 287 17.79 19.78 -11.57
CA SER A 287 17.64 18.63 -12.47
C SER A 287 18.79 17.63 -12.31
N GLY A 288 18.46 16.34 -12.32
CA GLY A 288 19.41 15.24 -12.15
C GLY A 288 18.76 14.00 -11.53
N ASN A 289 19.56 12.99 -11.26
CA ASN A 289 19.06 11.73 -10.72
C ASN A 289 18.80 11.83 -9.22
N ASN A 290 17.76 11.13 -8.77
CA ASN A 290 17.46 10.93 -7.35
C ASN A 290 17.34 9.43 -7.07
N THR A 291 18.15 8.93 -6.16
CA THR A 291 18.18 7.52 -5.72
C THR A 291 17.66 7.42 -4.30
N LEU A 292 16.67 6.57 -4.07
CA LEU A 292 16.09 6.33 -2.74
C LEU A 292 16.20 4.85 -2.38
N ILE A 293 16.61 4.57 -1.14
CA ILE A 293 16.56 3.23 -0.55
C ILE A 293 15.77 3.34 0.75
N THR A 294 14.78 2.49 0.94
CA THR A 294 13.96 2.50 2.14
C THR A 294 13.78 1.10 2.69
N ALA A 295 13.93 0.94 4.00
CA ALA A 295 13.51 -0.25 4.71
C ALA A 295 12.38 0.12 5.67
N SER A 296 11.32 -0.69 5.73
CA SER A 296 10.16 -0.44 6.57
C SER A 296 9.64 -1.72 7.20
N ILE A 297 9.12 -1.57 8.40
CA ILE A 297 8.40 -2.61 9.12
C ILE A 297 6.98 -2.13 9.35
N LEU A 298 6.00 -3.01 9.11
CA LEU A 298 4.59 -2.75 9.36
C LEU A 298 4.01 -3.90 10.14
N THR A 299 3.38 -3.61 11.27
CA THR A 299 2.73 -4.57 12.15
C THR A 299 1.24 -4.25 12.25
N GLN A 300 0.40 -5.25 12.09
CA GLN A 300 -1.05 -5.17 12.21
C GLN A 300 -1.55 -6.26 13.17
N PRO A 301 -1.51 -6.01 14.50
CA PRO A 301 -1.91 -7.00 15.50
C PRO A 301 -3.41 -7.36 15.44
N SER A 302 -4.25 -6.44 14.94
CA SER A 302 -5.70 -6.58 14.80
C SER A 302 -6.20 -5.78 13.58
N GLU A 303 -7.46 -6.00 13.19
CA GLU A 303 -8.08 -5.26 12.07
C GLU A 303 -8.16 -3.74 12.33
N ASP A 304 -8.19 -3.34 13.59
CA ASP A 304 -8.37 -1.97 14.05
C ASP A 304 -7.06 -1.27 14.49
N LEU A 305 -5.92 -1.97 14.50
CA LEU A 305 -4.63 -1.43 14.91
C LEU A 305 -3.55 -1.78 13.90
N SER A 306 -2.88 -0.76 13.37
CA SER A 306 -1.63 -0.94 12.63
C SER A 306 -0.63 0.16 12.99
N TYR A 307 0.64 -0.20 13.01
CA TYR A 307 1.75 0.72 13.21
C TYR A 307 2.99 0.26 12.46
N GLY A 308 3.85 1.20 12.13
CA GLY A 308 5.08 0.89 11.42
C GLY A 308 6.13 1.94 11.60
N ALA A 309 7.35 1.55 11.20
CA ALA A 309 8.50 2.44 11.16
C ALA A 309 9.26 2.25 9.85
N SER A 310 10.00 3.25 9.45
CA SER A 310 10.84 3.22 8.25
C SER A 310 12.14 3.98 8.47
N ILE A 311 13.18 3.53 7.78
CA ILE A 311 14.43 4.26 7.61
C ILE A 311 14.70 4.40 6.12
N GLY A 312 15.30 5.50 5.71
CA GLY A 312 15.59 5.78 4.30
C GLY A 312 16.96 6.43 4.12
N TYR A 313 17.52 6.20 2.95
CA TYR A 313 18.67 6.90 2.40
C TYR A 313 18.27 7.52 1.07
N GLU A 314 18.72 8.73 0.81
CA GLU A 314 18.48 9.46 -0.41
C GLU A 314 19.80 10.05 -0.93
N ASP A 315 20.03 9.96 -2.24
CA ASP A 315 21.16 10.54 -2.94
C ASP A 315 20.61 11.30 -4.16
N LYS A 316 20.68 12.61 -4.09
CA LYS A 316 20.20 13.54 -5.11
C LYS A 316 21.38 14.19 -5.82
N ASN A 317 21.56 13.85 -7.09
CA ASN A 317 22.43 14.60 -7.98
C ASN A 317 21.69 15.82 -8.55
N ALA A 318 22.39 16.89 -8.78
CA ALA A 318 21.86 18.10 -9.40
C ALA A 318 22.84 18.66 -10.45
N THR A 319 22.30 19.37 -11.44
CA THR A 319 23.13 20.06 -12.46
C THR A 319 24.08 21.06 -11.79
N GLN A 320 23.65 21.71 -10.72
CA GLN A 320 24.51 22.53 -9.86
C GLN A 320 24.81 21.78 -8.58
N ASN A 321 26.10 21.51 -8.30
CA ASN A 321 26.54 20.71 -7.15
C ASN A 321 26.04 21.26 -5.80
N ALA A 322 25.81 22.55 -5.66
CA ALA A 322 25.27 23.17 -4.46
C ALA A 322 23.82 22.78 -4.16
N LEU A 323 23.14 22.15 -5.09
CA LEU A 323 21.76 21.63 -4.95
C LEU A 323 21.72 20.10 -4.91
N ALA A 324 22.89 19.44 -5.01
CA ALA A 324 23.02 18.01 -4.79
C ALA A 324 23.18 17.72 -3.31
N TYR A 325 22.55 16.65 -2.84
CA TYR A 325 22.61 16.25 -1.41
C TYR A 325 22.56 14.74 -1.23
N THR A 326 23.03 14.31 -0.08
CA THR A 326 22.72 13.00 0.48
C THR A 326 21.85 13.19 1.70
N GLY A 327 20.95 12.25 1.97
CA GLY A 327 20.04 12.39 3.10
C GLY A 327 19.69 11.07 3.75
N TYR A 328 19.33 11.15 5.02
CA TYR A 328 18.77 10.05 5.79
C TYR A 328 17.40 10.44 6.30
N SER A 329 16.54 9.44 6.47
CA SER A 329 15.23 9.67 7.06
C SER A 329 14.85 8.55 8.01
N VAL A 330 14.09 8.91 9.04
CA VAL A 330 13.40 7.99 9.92
C VAL A 330 11.95 8.41 10.03
N GLY A 331 11.02 7.46 10.02
CA GLY A 331 9.59 7.76 10.13
C GLY A 331 8.85 6.68 10.90
N GLY A 332 7.69 7.06 11.40
CA GLY A 332 6.77 6.16 12.07
C GLY A 332 5.33 6.57 11.82
N HIS A 333 4.43 5.60 11.87
CA HIS A 333 3.00 5.85 11.76
C HIS A 333 2.20 4.88 12.62
N VAL A 334 0.99 5.30 12.98
CA VAL A 334 0.02 4.51 13.70
C VAL A 334 -1.38 4.77 13.16
N PHE A 335 -2.20 3.74 13.12
CA PHE A 335 -3.63 3.80 12.89
C PHE A 335 -4.33 3.01 13.99
N LYS A 336 -5.40 3.58 14.57
CA LYS A 336 -6.27 2.92 15.53
C LYS A 336 -7.73 3.21 15.20
N GLY A 337 -8.49 2.15 14.92
CA GLY A 337 -9.96 2.17 14.86
C GLY A 337 -10.59 1.85 16.21
N PHE A 338 -11.80 2.34 16.44
CA PHE A 338 -12.59 2.10 17.64
C PHE A 338 -13.95 1.48 17.28
N ASP A 339 -14.55 0.76 18.21
CA ASP A 339 -15.83 0.04 18.00
C ASP A 339 -16.98 0.96 17.59
N ASN A 340 -16.91 2.25 17.97
CA ASN A 340 -17.90 3.26 17.59
C ASN A 340 -17.71 3.79 16.15
N GLY A 341 -16.71 3.29 15.40
CA GLY A 341 -16.42 3.68 14.03
C GLY A 341 -15.58 4.94 13.88
N VAL A 342 -15.11 5.53 14.99
CA VAL A 342 -14.05 6.56 14.98
C VAL A 342 -12.71 5.89 14.72
N TYR A 343 -11.79 6.62 14.08
CA TYR A 343 -10.39 6.21 13.98
C TYR A 343 -9.45 7.37 14.25
N LEU A 344 -8.23 7.04 14.68
CA LEU A 344 -7.12 7.96 14.82
C LEU A 344 -5.98 7.55 13.89
N LYS A 345 -5.29 8.54 13.33
CA LYS A 345 -4.05 8.38 12.56
C LYS A 345 -2.98 9.28 13.16
N GLY A 346 -1.75 8.76 13.19
CA GLY A 346 -0.57 9.56 13.53
C GLY A 346 0.57 9.19 12.61
N ALA A 347 1.35 10.17 12.19
CA ALA A 347 2.57 9.94 11.44
C ALA A 347 3.61 11.01 11.81
N VAL A 348 4.88 10.62 11.81
CA VAL A 348 6.02 11.51 12.01
C VAL A 348 7.14 11.07 11.08
N ARG A 349 7.87 12.03 10.54
CA ARG A 349 9.08 11.81 9.75
C ARG A 349 10.11 12.87 10.05
N TYR A 350 11.34 12.45 10.21
CA TYR A 350 12.52 13.30 10.28
C TYR A 350 13.42 12.99 9.09
N ARG A 351 14.00 14.03 8.48
CA ARG A 351 15.01 13.94 7.42
C ARG A 351 16.19 14.82 7.81
N ASP A 352 17.38 14.35 7.50
CA ASP A 352 18.65 15.05 7.60
C ASP A 352 19.26 15.05 6.19
N LEU A 353 19.57 16.23 5.65
CA LEU A 353 20.04 16.46 4.29
C LEU A 353 21.37 17.21 4.32
N ASN A 354 22.42 16.58 3.78
CA ASN A 354 23.74 17.18 3.68
C ASN A 354 24.05 17.53 2.23
N TYR A 355 24.27 18.81 1.97
CA TYR A 355 24.58 19.32 0.64
C TYR A 355 26.10 19.40 0.41
N GLY A 356 26.55 18.73 -0.67
CA GLY A 356 27.97 18.48 -0.92
C GLY A 356 28.80 19.66 -1.45
N ALA A 357 28.25 20.86 -1.61
CA ALA A 357 29.00 22.03 -2.10
C ALA A 357 28.28 23.37 -1.80
N THR A 358 29.03 24.39 -1.68
CA THR A 358 28.84 25.54 -0.83
C THR A 358 28.52 26.86 -1.52
N ASN A 359 28.02 26.96 -2.74
CA ASN A 359 27.71 28.29 -3.31
C ASN A 359 26.65 28.27 -4.42
N LEU A 360 25.42 28.68 -4.08
CA LEU A 360 24.42 29.06 -5.07
C LEU A 360 24.66 30.46 -5.67
N PHE A 361 25.24 31.42 -4.93
CA PHE A 361 25.26 32.84 -5.28
C PHE A 361 26.63 33.54 -5.18
N GLY A 362 27.74 32.79 -5.18
CA GLY A 362 29.09 33.38 -5.29
C GLY A 362 29.61 34.11 -4.05
N GLY A 363 29.10 33.75 -2.85
CA GLY A 363 29.56 34.27 -1.56
C GLY A 363 30.59 33.35 -0.88
N THR A 364 30.90 33.63 0.40
CA THR A 364 31.77 32.78 1.22
C THR A 364 31.18 31.36 1.33
N SER A 365 32.06 30.37 1.12
CA SER A 365 31.73 28.94 1.26
C SER A 365 31.11 28.65 2.63
N MET A 366 29.85 28.30 2.67
CA MET A 366 29.16 27.78 3.86
C MET A 366 28.54 26.45 3.49
N ASP A 367 28.87 25.41 4.23
CA ASP A 367 28.23 24.11 4.05
C ASP A 367 26.74 24.26 4.38
N ARG A 368 25.88 23.61 3.59
CA ARG A 368 24.44 23.59 3.85
C ARG A 368 24.05 22.22 4.37
N ASP A 369 23.48 22.23 5.56
CA ASP A 369 22.85 21.08 6.20
C ASP A 369 21.42 21.48 6.56
N ASP A 370 20.47 20.63 6.20
CA ASP A 370 19.04 20.88 6.45
C ASP A 370 18.43 19.73 7.25
N ASP A 371 17.66 20.08 8.27
CA ASP A 371 16.85 19.15 9.04
C ASP A 371 15.37 19.41 8.78
N GLN A 372 14.60 18.38 8.51
CA GLN A 372 13.17 18.49 8.33
C GLN A 372 12.42 17.57 9.27
N LEU A 373 11.52 18.12 10.10
CA LEU A 373 10.57 17.38 10.88
C LEU A 373 9.15 17.58 10.31
N THR A 374 8.45 16.50 9.99
CA THR A 374 7.03 16.56 9.64
C THR A 374 6.23 15.63 10.55
N GLY A 375 5.09 16.11 11.01
CA GLY A 375 4.17 15.34 11.84
C GLY A 375 2.73 15.56 11.44
N ARG A 376 1.89 14.54 11.56
CA ARG A 376 0.45 14.66 11.36
C ARG A 376 -0.31 13.84 12.38
N VAL A 377 -1.42 14.40 12.87
CA VAL A 377 -2.43 13.69 13.65
C VAL A 377 -3.79 13.94 12.98
N GLY A 378 -4.58 12.89 12.82
CA GLY A 378 -5.92 12.98 12.22
C GLY A 378 -6.91 12.11 12.97
N VAL A 379 -8.15 12.56 12.99
CA VAL A 379 -9.30 11.82 13.51
C VAL A 379 -10.39 11.79 12.45
N GLY A 380 -11.03 10.64 12.28
CA GLY A 380 -12.10 10.50 11.30
C GLY A 380 -13.14 9.49 11.72
N ALA A 381 -14.26 9.48 11.00
CA ALA A 381 -15.33 8.51 11.18
C ALA A 381 -16.07 8.26 9.86
N GLY A 382 -16.62 7.05 9.72
CA GLY A 382 -17.50 6.74 8.60
C GLY A 382 -18.81 7.53 8.66
N ILE A 383 -19.32 7.99 7.52
CA ILE A 383 -20.58 8.77 7.46
C ILE A 383 -21.75 7.98 8.05
N ASN A 384 -21.84 6.68 7.80
CA ASN A 384 -22.86 5.83 8.38
C ASN A 384 -22.79 5.74 9.89
N ASN A 385 -21.59 5.82 10.48
CA ASN A 385 -21.41 5.82 11.93
C ASN A 385 -21.91 7.15 12.52
N ILE A 386 -21.55 8.27 11.91
CA ILE A 386 -22.03 9.61 12.30
C ILE A 386 -23.56 9.66 12.18
N GLY A 387 -24.13 9.16 11.07
CA GLY A 387 -25.58 9.04 10.89
C GLY A 387 -26.24 8.22 12.00
N GLY A 388 -25.64 7.08 12.36
CA GLY A 388 -26.14 6.23 13.45
C GLY A 388 -26.14 6.94 14.83
N TRP A 389 -25.15 7.79 15.13
CA TRP A 389 -25.15 8.61 16.34
C TRP A 389 -26.28 9.65 16.36
N LEU A 390 -26.75 10.07 15.18
CA LEU A 390 -27.87 10.99 15.00
C LEU A 390 -29.23 10.27 14.85
N GLY A 391 -29.25 8.93 14.99
CA GLY A 391 -30.47 8.12 14.86
C GLY A 391 -30.89 7.87 13.42
N MET A 392 -30.03 8.04 12.44
CA MET A 392 -30.30 7.75 11.02
C MET A 392 -29.96 6.28 10.69
N ASP A 393 -30.71 5.68 9.80
CA ASP A 393 -30.41 4.35 9.29
C ASP A 393 -29.16 4.36 8.38
N PRO A 394 -28.34 3.30 8.42
CA PRO A 394 -27.17 3.17 7.55
C PRO A 394 -27.58 3.16 6.06
N ASN A 395 -26.90 3.95 5.24
CA ASN A 395 -27.08 3.95 3.80
C ASN A 395 -25.91 3.21 3.13
N PRO A 396 -26.17 2.13 2.35
CA PRO A 396 -25.12 1.38 1.66
C PRO A 396 -24.23 2.24 0.75
N ALA A 397 -24.77 3.31 0.15
CA ALA A 397 -24.01 4.23 -0.71
C ALA A 397 -22.87 4.95 0.05
N PHE A 398 -23.00 5.12 1.36
CA PHE A 398 -22.02 5.79 2.21
C PHE A 398 -21.15 4.83 3.04
N SER A 399 -21.22 3.52 2.77
CA SER A 399 -20.46 2.51 3.53
C SER A 399 -18.93 2.69 3.45
N ARG A 400 -18.45 3.39 2.43
CA ARG A 400 -17.02 3.64 2.17
C ARG A 400 -16.67 5.13 2.16
N VAL A 401 -17.55 5.96 2.75
CA VAL A 401 -17.35 7.41 2.82
C VAL A 401 -17.07 7.81 4.27
N PHE A 402 -16.03 8.61 4.45
CA PHE A 402 -15.52 9.04 5.76
C PHE A 402 -15.36 10.56 5.78
N ILE A 403 -15.51 11.15 6.96
CA ILE A 403 -15.06 12.51 7.26
C ILE A 403 -13.81 12.40 8.13
N GLU A 404 -12.79 13.17 7.81
CA GLU A 404 -11.55 13.23 8.57
C GLU A 404 -11.14 14.68 8.75
N THR A 405 -10.70 15.04 9.94
CA THR A 405 -9.96 16.28 10.21
C THR A 405 -8.58 15.95 10.75
N GLY A 406 -7.60 16.77 10.42
CA GLY A 406 -6.23 16.57 10.86
C GLY A 406 -5.46 17.87 10.99
N VAL A 407 -4.39 17.79 11.75
CA VAL A 407 -3.39 18.86 11.90
C VAL A 407 -2.05 18.28 11.52
N ASP A 408 -1.30 19.01 10.73
CA ASP A 408 0.09 18.70 10.42
C ASP A 408 1.00 19.85 10.77
N TYR A 409 2.23 19.50 11.08
CA TYR A 409 3.32 20.37 11.43
C TYR A 409 4.51 20.06 10.55
N THR A 410 5.13 21.07 10.01
CA THR A 410 6.40 21.00 9.28
C THR A 410 7.33 22.02 9.85
N ASP A 411 8.54 21.59 10.20
CA ASP A 411 9.64 22.42 10.65
C ASP A 411 10.86 22.08 9.80
N TYR A 412 11.36 23.04 9.08
CA TYR A 412 12.52 22.92 8.19
C TYR A 412 13.61 23.88 8.68
N ASN A 413 14.64 23.32 9.26
CA ASN A 413 15.81 24.05 9.75
C ASN A 413 16.96 23.91 8.76
N SER A 414 17.72 24.97 8.54
CA SER A 414 18.87 24.99 7.65
C SER A 414 20.01 25.77 8.27
N THR A 415 21.24 25.40 7.97
CA THR A 415 22.42 26.24 8.27
C THR A 415 22.42 27.54 7.46
N GLN A 416 21.52 27.68 6.48
CA GLN A 416 21.28 28.87 5.68
C GLN A 416 19.84 29.34 5.90
N SER A 417 19.65 30.44 6.60
CA SER A 417 18.33 30.94 7.03
C SER A 417 17.33 31.20 5.91
N LEU A 418 17.76 31.34 4.66
CA LEU A 418 16.89 31.46 3.49
C LEU A 418 16.02 30.22 3.26
N PHE A 419 16.43 29.07 3.79
CA PHE A 419 15.73 27.80 3.61
C PHE A 419 14.99 27.34 4.88
N GLU A 420 15.00 28.16 5.93
CA GLU A 420 14.27 27.87 7.17
C GLU A 420 12.80 28.26 7.02
N TYR A 421 11.90 27.36 7.40
CA TYR A 421 10.49 27.68 7.50
C TYR A 421 9.76 26.73 8.45
N GLU A 422 8.65 27.21 8.98
CA GLU A 422 7.71 26.46 9.81
C GLU A 422 6.31 26.59 9.20
N ASN A 423 5.51 25.53 9.25
CA ASN A 423 4.12 25.56 8.81
C ASN A 423 3.25 24.66 9.69
N ILE A 424 2.14 25.20 10.17
CA ILE A 424 1.06 24.44 10.80
C ILE A 424 -0.13 24.44 9.85
N GLY A 425 -0.53 23.26 9.43
CA GLY A 425 -1.70 23.08 8.59
C GLY A 425 -2.81 22.34 9.30
N ALA A 426 -4.06 22.68 9.00
CA ALA A 426 -5.23 21.92 9.45
C ALA A 426 -6.18 21.69 8.29
N ASP A 427 -6.76 20.50 8.21
CA ASP A 427 -7.71 20.17 7.14
C ASP A 427 -8.98 19.49 7.64
N LEU A 428 -10.03 19.60 6.82
CA LEU A 428 -11.26 18.85 6.92
C LEU A 428 -11.56 18.23 5.56
N LYS A 429 -11.67 16.90 5.50
CA LYS A 429 -11.79 16.13 4.27
C LYS A 429 -12.98 15.18 4.28
N LEU A 430 -13.61 15.03 3.13
CA LEU A 430 -14.46 13.91 2.79
C LEU A 430 -13.61 12.91 1.99
N ILE A 431 -13.63 11.66 2.40
CA ILE A 431 -12.83 10.56 1.82
C ILE A 431 -13.79 9.48 1.31
N TRP A 432 -13.67 9.12 0.04
CA TRP A 432 -14.39 8.00 -0.55
C TRP A 432 -13.40 6.93 -1.03
N ASN A 433 -13.52 5.71 -0.47
CA ASN A 433 -12.78 4.53 -0.90
C ASN A 433 -13.66 3.67 -1.81
N PHE A 434 -13.12 3.15 -2.93
CA PHE A 434 -13.86 2.32 -3.89
C PHE A 434 -13.05 1.13 -4.41
#